data_58a3784dc0894f410b6819ff4fb3ec22
#
_entry.id   58a3784dc0894f410b6819ff4fb3ec22
#
_cell.length_a   1.000
_cell.length_b   1.000
_cell.length_c   1.000
_cell.angle_alpha   90.00
_cell.angle_beta   90.00
_cell.angle_gamma   90.00
#
_symmetry.space_group_name_H-M   'P 1'
#
loop_
_entity.id
_entity.type
_entity.pdbx_description
1 polymer ?
#
loop_
_entity_poly.entity_id
_entity_poly.type
_entity_poly.pdbx_seq_one_letter_code
_entity_poly.pdbx_strand_id
1 'polypeptide(L)'
;YEQVPPEGCTCIEDQIFVYEGIRILGLGGSMRYRPGTNQYTEREMKKRVSKLWFPLLRRGGFDILVTHSPAYQLGDGRDLPHQGFRTFVDLMDKYHPRYLLHGHVHLTYGRSVKRFDKYGDTTIINGYERFVFDYEADEPSSLKYGIEPGSPNPFA
;
A
#
# COMPACT_ATOMS: atom_id res chain seq x y z
N TYR A 1 -16.34 15.13 -4.82
CA TYR A 1 -16.53 13.73 -5.21
C TYR A 1 -17.10 13.00 -4.00
N GLU A 2 -18.39 12.79 -3.94
CA GLU A 2 -18.94 11.68 -3.21
C GLU A 2 -18.43 10.43 -3.93
N GLN A 3 -17.48 9.76 -3.33
CA GLN A 3 -16.93 8.55 -3.91
C GLN A 3 -17.93 7.43 -3.66
N VAL A 4 -18.87 7.29 -4.58
CA VAL A 4 -19.67 6.08 -4.63
C VAL A 4 -18.76 5.00 -5.22
N PRO A 5 -18.37 3.98 -4.44
CA PRO A 5 -17.54 2.92 -4.96
C PRO A 5 -18.29 2.17 -6.08
N PRO A 6 -17.59 1.59 -7.06
CA PRO A 6 -18.20 0.71 -8.03
C PRO A 6 -18.99 -0.42 -7.34
N GLU A 7 -20.02 -0.93 -8.01
CA GLU A 7 -20.81 -2.04 -7.50
C GLU A 7 -19.91 -3.24 -7.14
N GLY A 8 -20.12 -3.81 -5.97
CA GLY A 8 -19.29 -4.91 -5.43
C GLY A 8 -17.97 -4.48 -4.80
N CYS A 9 -17.65 -3.18 -4.77
CA CYS A 9 -16.46 -2.64 -4.13
C CYS A 9 -16.79 -1.94 -2.81
N THR A 10 -15.85 -2.01 -1.85
CA THR A 10 -15.92 -1.25 -0.60
C THR A 10 -14.85 -0.17 -0.61
N CYS A 11 -15.23 1.09 -0.36
CA CYS A 11 -14.27 2.16 -0.15
C CYS A 11 -13.59 1.98 1.21
N ILE A 12 -12.26 1.91 1.19
CA ILE A 12 -11.44 1.77 2.42
C ILE A 12 -10.61 3.03 2.72
N GLU A 13 -10.89 4.14 2.03
CA GLU A 13 -10.15 5.40 2.20
C GLU A 13 -10.27 5.94 3.63
N ASP A 14 -9.14 6.26 4.25
CA ASP A 14 -9.04 6.79 5.63
C ASP A 14 -9.77 5.95 6.69
N GLN A 15 -9.75 4.62 6.55
CA GLN A 15 -10.38 3.72 7.51
C GLN A 15 -9.69 2.35 7.60
N ILE A 16 -9.98 1.62 8.68
CA ILE A 16 -9.59 0.23 8.84
C ILE A 16 -10.82 -0.64 8.53
N PHE A 17 -10.78 -1.33 7.41
CA PHE A 17 -11.75 -2.32 7.01
C PHE A 17 -11.33 -3.70 7.54
N VAL A 18 -12.29 -4.50 8.00
CA VAL A 18 -12.00 -5.87 8.46
C VAL A 18 -12.78 -6.84 7.61
N TYR A 19 -12.07 -7.75 6.98
CA TYR A 19 -12.63 -8.82 6.17
C TYR A 19 -12.06 -10.17 6.64
N GLU A 20 -12.93 -11.08 7.03
CA GLU A 20 -12.54 -12.41 7.54
C GLU A 20 -11.41 -12.37 8.61
N GLY A 21 -11.46 -11.37 9.49
CA GLY A 21 -10.45 -11.17 10.53
C GLY A 21 -9.21 -10.40 10.09
N ILE A 22 -8.98 -10.20 8.80
CA ILE A 22 -7.86 -9.43 8.24
C ILE A 22 -8.18 -7.94 8.33
N ARG A 23 -7.29 -7.16 8.96
CA ARG A 23 -7.43 -5.72 9.14
C ARG A 23 -6.69 -5.00 8.04
N ILE A 24 -7.43 -4.23 7.23
CA ILE A 24 -6.90 -3.54 6.05
C ILE A 24 -7.02 -2.03 6.26
N LEU A 25 -5.89 -1.33 6.28
CA LEU A 25 -5.85 0.13 6.33
C LEU A 25 -5.70 0.70 4.93
N GLY A 26 -6.63 1.58 4.50
CA GLY A 26 -6.58 2.25 3.20
C GLY A 26 -6.17 3.72 3.30
N LEU A 27 -5.18 4.13 2.48
CA LEU A 27 -4.69 5.51 2.38
C LEU A 27 -4.38 5.87 0.93
N GLY A 28 -5.30 6.53 0.25
CA GLY A 28 -5.10 6.99 -1.12
C GLY A 28 -4.33 8.30 -1.23
N GLY A 29 -4.03 8.67 -2.47
CA GLY A 29 -3.38 9.91 -2.86
C GLY A 29 -1.89 9.81 -3.09
N SER A 30 -1.34 10.86 -3.74
CA SER A 30 0.07 10.98 -4.11
C SER A 30 0.72 12.22 -3.49
N MET A 31 2.05 12.28 -3.56
CA MET A 31 2.80 13.48 -3.18
C MET A 31 2.34 14.68 -4.02
N ARG A 32 2.13 15.81 -3.34
CA ARG A 32 1.70 17.06 -4.01
C ARG A 32 2.83 17.66 -4.84
N TYR A 33 2.61 17.74 -6.14
CA TYR A 33 3.52 18.40 -7.10
C TYR A 33 2.86 19.55 -7.86
N ARG A 34 1.53 19.66 -7.79
CA ARG A 34 0.73 20.76 -8.38
C ARG A 34 -0.58 20.93 -7.60
N PRO A 35 -1.32 22.03 -7.75
CA PRO A 35 -2.70 22.14 -7.26
C PRO A 35 -3.57 21.04 -7.87
N GLY A 36 -4.33 20.30 -7.05
CA GLY A 36 -5.20 19.21 -7.49
C GLY A 36 -5.78 18.42 -6.34
N THR A 37 -6.76 17.58 -6.66
CA THR A 37 -7.37 16.66 -5.71
C THR A 37 -6.48 15.43 -5.49
N ASN A 38 -6.63 14.75 -4.35
CA ASN A 38 -5.92 13.53 -4.00
C ASN A 38 -4.39 13.66 -4.00
N GLN A 39 -3.87 14.87 -3.80
CA GLN A 39 -2.46 15.16 -3.64
C GLN A 39 -2.20 15.79 -2.28
N TYR A 40 -1.25 15.24 -1.55
CA TYR A 40 -0.98 15.59 -0.16
C TYR A 40 0.50 15.88 0.06
N THR A 41 0.79 16.85 0.92
CA THR A 41 2.13 16.98 1.50
C THR A 41 2.32 15.90 2.56
N GLU A 42 3.57 15.63 2.94
CA GLU A 42 3.89 14.72 4.04
C GLU A 42 3.13 15.08 5.34
N ARG A 43 3.04 16.38 5.64
CA ARG A 43 2.32 16.89 6.82
C ARG A 43 0.81 16.59 6.76
N GLU A 44 0.20 16.71 5.59
CA GLU A 44 -1.21 16.41 5.39
C GLU A 44 -1.48 14.92 5.49
N MET A 45 -0.62 14.08 4.90
CA MET A 45 -0.71 12.63 5.04
C MET A 45 -0.58 12.21 6.51
N LYS A 46 0.39 12.76 7.23
CA LYS A 46 0.56 12.52 8.67
C LYS A 46 -0.67 12.95 9.47
N LYS A 47 -1.30 14.08 9.11
CA LYS A 47 -2.55 14.53 9.73
C LYS A 47 -3.72 13.57 9.45
N ARG A 48 -3.82 12.99 8.25
CA ARG A 48 -4.83 11.97 7.92
C ARG A 48 -4.64 10.74 8.82
N VAL A 49 -3.43 10.22 8.88
CA VAL A 49 -3.10 9.07 9.74
C VAL A 49 -3.36 9.37 11.22
N SER A 50 -3.06 10.59 11.69
CA SER A 50 -3.31 10.95 13.08
C SER A 50 -4.79 10.91 13.48
N LYS A 51 -5.71 11.11 12.55
CA LYS A 51 -7.16 10.97 12.82
C LYS A 51 -7.59 9.52 13.03
N LEU A 52 -6.78 8.58 12.58
CA LEU A 52 -7.03 7.15 12.72
C LEU A 52 -6.49 6.55 14.03
N TRP A 53 -5.97 7.40 14.96
CA TRP A 53 -5.37 6.94 16.21
C TRP A 53 -6.30 6.03 17.02
N PHE A 54 -7.59 6.38 17.11
CA PHE A 54 -8.55 5.61 17.90
C PHE A 54 -8.93 4.27 17.24
N PRO A 55 -9.30 4.21 15.94
CA PRO A 55 -9.47 2.94 15.24
C PRO A 55 -8.22 2.05 15.30
N LEU A 56 -7.03 2.61 15.13
CA LEU A 56 -5.76 1.89 15.21
C LEU A 56 -5.52 1.30 16.61
N LEU A 57 -5.76 2.09 17.65
CA LEU A 57 -5.66 1.62 19.04
C LEU A 57 -6.68 0.50 19.32
N ARG A 58 -7.96 0.72 18.96
CA ARG A 58 -9.04 -0.24 19.21
C ARG A 58 -8.84 -1.57 18.49
N ARG A 59 -8.25 -1.54 17.30
CA ARG A 59 -8.02 -2.73 16.47
C ARG A 59 -6.65 -3.39 16.72
N GLY A 60 -5.78 -2.76 17.51
CA GLY A 60 -4.41 -3.22 17.72
C GLY A 60 -3.54 -3.17 16.47
N GLY A 61 -3.79 -2.19 15.57
CA GLY A 61 -3.08 -2.03 14.30
C GLY A 61 -3.83 -2.60 13.10
N PHE A 62 -3.08 -3.01 12.08
CA PHE A 62 -3.59 -3.55 10.82
C PHE A 62 -2.61 -4.58 10.24
N ASP A 63 -3.10 -5.44 9.36
CA ASP A 63 -2.33 -6.53 8.75
C ASP A 63 -1.86 -6.19 7.33
N ILE A 64 -2.68 -5.40 6.62
CA ILE A 64 -2.39 -4.94 5.25
C ILE A 64 -2.54 -3.42 5.22
N LEU A 65 -1.52 -2.74 4.66
CA LEU A 65 -1.58 -1.34 4.26
C LEU A 65 -1.83 -1.25 2.75
N VAL A 66 -2.95 -0.68 2.35
CA VAL A 66 -3.27 -0.44 0.93
C VAL A 66 -3.14 1.06 0.65
N THR A 67 -2.24 1.42 -0.26
CA THR A 67 -1.99 2.82 -0.60
C THR A 67 -2.04 3.03 -2.12
N HIS A 68 -2.25 4.28 -2.55
CA HIS A 68 -2.05 4.62 -3.95
C HIS A 68 -0.55 4.79 -4.26
N SER A 69 0.15 5.63 -3.50
CA SER A 69 1.60 5.84 -3.64
C SER A 69 2.42 4.83 -2.84
N PRO A 70 3.67 4.57 -3.25
CA PRO A 70 4.61 3.77 -2.47
C PRO A 70 5.01 4.43 -1.15
N ALA A 71 5.72 3.71 -0.29
CA ALA A 71 6.45 4.26 0.83
C ALA A 71 7.77 4.90 0.35
N TYR A 72 8.27 5.88 1.09
CA TYR A 72 9.48 6.63 0.76
C TYR A 72 10.71 5.69 0.64
N GLN A 73 11.42 5.77 -0.49
CA GLN A 73 12.58 4.94 -0.86
C GLN A 73 12.30 3.44 -0.96
N LEU A 74 11.03 3.05 -1.04
CA LEU A 74 10.60 1.65 -1.16
C LEU A 74 9.71 1.50 -2.40
N GLY A 75 10.34 1.33 -3.55
CA GLY A 75 9.66 1.23 -4.84
C GLY A 75 9.14 2.57 -5.40
N ASP A 76 9.56 3.71 -4.82
CA ASP A 76 9.19 5.04 -5.25
C ASP A 76 10.08 5.57 -6.40
N GLY A 77 9.64 6.66 -7.05
CA GLY A 77 10.42 7.37 -8.07
C GLY A 77 11.31 8.47 -7.48
N ARG A 78 12.28 8.91 -8.27
CA ARG A 78 13.20 10.00 -7.87
C ARG A 78 12.57 11.38 -8.03
N ASP A 79 11.56 11.52 -8.86
CA ASP A 79 10.84 12.76 -9.12
C ASP A 79 9.70 12.94 -8.11
N LEU A 80 9.39 14.19 -7.80
CA LEU A 80 8.41 14.55 -6.77
C LEU A 80 7.02 13.90 -6.96
N PRO A 81 6.44 13.80 -8.18
CA PRO A 81 5.15 13.12 -8.37
C PRO A 81 5.15 11.66 -7.92
N HIS A 82 6.25 10.93 -8.13
CA HIS A 82 6.36 9.50 -7.84
C HIS A 82 7.07 9.22 -6.50
N GLN A 83 7.42 10.27 -5.74
CA GLN A 83 8.01 10.11 -4.41
C GLN A 83 6.99 9.51 -3.44
N GLY A 84 7.43 8.54 -2.66
CA GLY A 84 6.63 7.90 -1.61
C GLY A 84 6.53 8.73 -0.33
N PHE A 85 5.61 8.36 0.56
CA PHE A 85 5.42 9.01 1.85
C PHE A 85 6.26 8.37 2.96
N ARG A 86 6.98 9.20 3.73
CA ARG A 86 7.66 8.78 4.97
C ARG A 86 6.67 8.29 6.02
N THR A 87 5.48 8.89 6.06
CA THR A 87 4.39 8.47 6.93
C THR A 87 4.04 6.98 6.75
N PHE A 88 4.18 6.40 5.55
CA PHE A 88 3.94 4.98 5.34
C PHE A 88 5.06 4.12 5.92
N VAL A 89 6.30 4.60 5.89
CA VAL A 89 7.42 3.96 6.61
C VAL A 89 7.17 3.98 8.12
N ASP A 90 6.78 5.16 8.68
CA ASP A 90 6.45 5.31 10.11
C ASP A 90 5.33 4.32 10.53
N LEU A 91 4.34 4.07 9.65
CA LEU A 91 3.28 3.09 9.89
C LEU A 91 3.79 1.66 9.91
N MET A 92 4.67 1.30 8.98
CA MET A 92 5.29 -0.03 8.94
C MET A 92 6.17 -0.27 10.16
N ASP A 93 6.97 0.73 10.56
CA ASP A 93 7.82 0.64 11.76
C ASP A 93 7.01 0.46 13.05
N LYS A 94 5.84 1.09 13.11
CA LYS A 94 5.01 1.07 14.32
C LYS A 94 4.11 -0.15 14.44
N TYR A 95 3.54 -0.60 13.33
CA TYR A 95 2.47 -1.61 13.34
C TYR A 95 2.88 -2.94 12.71
N HIS A 96 4.02 -2.99 12.02
CA HIS A 96 4.58 -4.20 11.39
C HIS A 96 3.55 -4.98 10.55
N PRO A 97 2.84 -4.31 9.58
CA PRO A 97 1.89 -5.03 8.76
C PRO A 97 2.60 -6.12 7.94
N ARG A 98 1.90 -7.18 7.60
CA ARG A 98 2.44 -8.22 6.71
C ARG A 98 2.69 -7.72 5.30
N TYR A 99 1.79 -6.86 4.81
CA TYR A 99 1.84 -6.37 3.43
C TYR A 99 1.66 -4.86 3.36
N LEU A 100 2.41 -4.24 2.45
CA LEU A 100 2.12 -2.94 1.85
C LEU A 100 1.78 -3.18 0.38
N LEU A 101 0.54 -2.89 -0.02
CA LEU A 101 0.09 -2.95 -1.41
C LEU A 101 -0.02 -1.53 -1.94
N HIS A 102 0.73 -1.21 -3.00
CA HIS A 102 0.70 0.12 -3.59
C HIS A 102 0.63 0.05 -5.13
N GLY A 103 0.31 1.16 -5.76
CA GLY A 103 0.34 1.36 -7.20
C GLY A 103 1.21 2.54 -7.59
N HIS A 104 0.68 3.43 -8.41
CA HIS A 104 1.21 4.72 -8.85
C HIS A 104 2.48 4.64 -9.71
N VAL A 105 3.52 3.93 -9.29
CA VAL A 105 4.74 3.73 -10.06
C VAL A 105 4.56 2.52 -10.98
N HIS A 106 4.55 2.78 -12.28
CA HIS A 106 4.33 1.73 -13.26
C HIS A 106 5.60 0.88 -13.46
N LEU A 107 5.45 -0.44 -13.53
CA LEU A 107 6.58 -1.36 -13.75
C LEU A 107 7.28 -1.12 -15.11
N THR A 108 6.60 -0.42 -16.03
CA THR A 108 7.15 -0.04 -17.34
C THR A 108 8.12 1.14 -17.30
N TYR A 109 8.23 1.85 -16.17
CA TYR A 109 9.10 3.03 -16.06
C TYR A 109 10.61 2.73 -16.02
N GLY A 110 10.99 1.46 -15.99
CA GLY A 110 12.36 1.03 -16.11
C GLY A 110 12.70 -0.23 -15.33
N ARG A 111 13.89 -0.80 -15.60
CA ARG A 111 14.35 -2.04 -14.97
C ARG A 111 14.55 -1.95 -13.44
N SER A 112 14.61 -0.72 -12.90
CA SER A 112 14.77 -0.49 -11.46
C SER A 112 13.47 -0.58 -10.68
N VAL A 113 12.30 -0.52 -11.35
CA VAL A 113 11.00 -0.65 -10.70
C VAL A 113 10.70 -2.12 -10.50
N LYS A 114 10.59 -2.51 -9.23
CA LYS A 114 10.31 -3.90 -8.85
C LYS A 114 8.85 -4.06 -8.46
N ARG A 115 8.28 -5.25 -8.73
CA ARG A 115 6.96 -5.62 -8.21
C ARG A 115 7.01 -5.93 -6.73
N PHE A 116 8.12 -6.53 -6.28
CA PHE A 116 8.30 -6.96 -4.90
C PHE A 116 9.49 -6.28 -4.25
N ASP A 117 9.31 -5.91 -2.99
CA ASP A 117 10.37 -5.45 -2.10
C ASP A 117 10.04 -5.91 -0.67
N LYS A 118 10.97 -5.69 0.25
CA LYS A 118 10.78 -6.05 1.65
C LYS A 118 11.32 -4.94 2.55
N TYR A 119 10.58 -4.63 3.60
CA TYR A 119 10.99 -3.70 4.64
C TYR A 119 10.71 -4.31 6.02
N GLY A 120 11.76 -4.67 6.76
CA GLY A 120 11.58 -5.45 7.99
C GLY A 120 10.80 -6.73 7.72
N ASP A 121 9.68 -6.91 8.41
CA ASP A 121 8.77 -8.05 8.22
C ASP A 121 7.68 -7.81 7.18
N THR A 122 7.57 -6.57 6.66
CA THR A 122 6.56 -6.20 5.68
C THR A 122 6.99 -6.55 4.27
N THR A 123 6.18 -7.33 3.57
CA THR A 123 6.32 -7.55 2.12
C THR A 123 5.63 -6.42 1.36
N ILE A 124 6.37 -5.76 0.48
CA ILE A 124 5.88 -4.66 -0.34
C ILE A 124 5.55 -5.18 -1.74
N ILE A 125 4.34 -4.89 -2.22
CA ILE A 125 3.86 -5.34 -3.52
C ILE A 125 3.35 -4.16 -4.33
N ASN A 126 3.95 -3.93 -5.50
CA ASN A 126 3.42 -3.00 -6.48
C ASN A 126 2.33 -3.71 -7.28
N GLY A 127 1.07 -3.28 -7.07
CA GLY A 127 -0.12 -3.84 -7.70
C GLY A 127 -0.39 -3.36 -9.13
N TYR A 128 0.62 -2.78 -9.83
CA TYR A 128 0.46 -2.27 -11.19
C TYR A 128 -0.21 -3.30 -12.12
N GLU A 129 -1.23 -2.86 -12.86
CA GLU A 129 -2.13 -3.66 -13.68
C GLU A 129 -2.94 -4.64 -12.83
N ARG A 130 -2.50 -5.86 -12.74
CA ARG A 130 -3.16 -6.94 -11.98
C ARG A 130 -2.11 -7.82 -11.31
N PHE A 131 -2.35 -8.11 -10.02
CA PHE A 131 -1.58 -9.10 -9.29
C PHE A 131 -2.51 -9.85 -8.33
N VAL A 132 -2.41 -11.16 -8.27
CA VAL A 132 -3.21 -12.03 -7.40
C VAL A 132 -2.27 -12.82 -6.52
N PHE A 133 -2.56 -12.87 -5.22
CA PHE A 133 -1.84 -13.68 -4.26
C PHE A 133 -2.79 -14.20 -3.18
N ASP A 134 -2.43 -15.28 -2.54
CA ASP A 134 -3.17 -15.85 -1.42
C ASP A 134 -2.63 -15.25 -0.10
N TYR A 135 -3.54 -14.81 0.77
CA TYR A 135 -3.20 -14.34 2.10
C TYR A 135 -3.28 -15.52 3.09
N GLU A 136 -2.12 -15.96 3.58
CA GLU A 136 -2.05 -16.99 4.62
C GLU A 136 -1.80 -16.34 6.00
N ALA A 137 -2.77 -16.48 6.92
CA ALA A 137 -2.74 -15.77 8.22
C ALA A 137 -1.61 -16.25 9.15
N ASP A 138 -1.19 -17.51 9.06
CA ASP A 138 -0.35 -18.16 10.07
C ASP A 138 1.11 -18.42 9.66
N GLU A 139 1.51 -18.13 8.38
CA GLU A 139 2.91 -18.31 7.97
C GLU A 139 3.49 -17.05 7.32
N PRO A 140 4.54 -16.43 7.90
CA PRO A 140 5.17 -15.23 7.35
C PRO A 140 6.01 -15.47 6.09
N SER A 141 6.11 -16.69 5.56
CA SER A 141 7.09 -17.01 4.52
C SER A 141 6.56 -17.75 3.29
N SER A 142 5.28 -18.08 3.19
CA SER A 142 4.76 -18.83 2.03
C SER A 142 3.72 -18.03 1.24
N LEU A 143 4.17 -17.02 0.52
CA LEU A 143 3.36 -16.43 -0.56
C LEU A 143 3.28 -17.44 -1.70
N LYS A 144 2.15 -18.10 -1.88
CA LYS A 144 1.84 -18.79 -3.13
C LYS A 144 1.40 -17.75 -4.15
N TYR A 145 2.32 -17.41 -5.03
CA TYR A 145 2.01 -16.52 -6.14
C TYR A 145 1.25 -17.27 -7.22
N GLY A 146 0.05 -16.85 -7.52
CA GLY A 146 -0.62 -17.23 -8.74
C GLY A 146 0.15 -16.64 -9.93
N ILE A 147 1.08 -17.40 -10.50
CA ILE A 147 1.79 -17.03 -11.73
C ILE A 147 0.80 -17.22 -12.86
N GLU A 148 0.39 -16.16 -13.54
CA GLU A 148 -0.30 -16.30 -14.82
C GLU A 148 0.61 -17.05 -15.81
N PRO A 149 0.08 -17.96 -16.67
CA PRO A 149 0.89 -18.65 -17.66
C PRO A 149 1.56 -17.62 -18.59
N GLY A 150 2.90 -17.52 -18.52
CA GLY A 150 3.68 -16.59 -19.34
C GLY A 150 4.38 -15.48 -18.57
N SER A 151 4.14 -15.28 -17.29
CA SER A 151 4.94 -14.35 -16.48
C SER A 151 6.28 -14.96 -16.07
N PRO A 152 7.42 -14.25 -16.25
CA PRO A 152 8.70 -14.74 -15.74
C PRO A 152 8.65 -14.85 -14.22
N ASN A 153 9.22 -15.92 -13.68
CA ASN A 153 9.33 -16.15 -12.25
C ASN A 153 10.04 -14.93 -11.60
N PRO A 154 9.39 -14.20 -10.67
CA PRO A 154 9.98 -12.99 -10.07
C PRO A 154 11.20 -13.29 -9.16
N PHE A 155 11.50 -14.58 -8.90
CA PHE A 155 12.61 -15.02 -8.06
C PHE A 155 13.65 -15.87 -8.82
N ALA A 156 13.61 -15.91 -10.16
CA ALA A 156 14.62 -16.57 -10.99
C ALA A 156 15.75 -15.60 -11.37
#